data_53cb89fd21d99d9e6320cbdcb4d4d58d
#
_entry.id   53cb89fd21d99d9e6320cbdcb4d4d58d
#
_cell.length_a   1.000
_cell.length_b   1.000
_cell.length_c   1.000
_cell.angle_alpha   90.00
_cell.angle_beta   90.00
_cell.angle_gamma   90.00
#
_symmetry.space_group_name_H-M   'P 1'
#
loop_
_entity.id
_entity.type
_entity.pdbx_description
1 polymer ?
#
loop_
_entity_poly.entity_id
_entity_poly.type
_entity_poly.pdbx_seq_one_letter_code
_entity_poly.pdbx_strand_id
1 'polypeptide(L)' 'LVSEDATTRYLSFIEKFPALVNRIPLSYVASYLGITQQSLSRIRKNIR' A
#
# COMPACT_ATOMS: atom_id res chain seq x y z
N LEU A 1 4.69 9.11 -11.83
CA LEU A 1 5.19 10.13 -10.96
C LEU A 1 4.97 9.77 -9.51
N VAL A 2 3.99 10.42 -8.93
CA VAL A 2 3.71 10.22 -7.52
C VAL A 2 3.24 8.79 -7.22
N SER A 3 2.43 8.27 -8.10
CA SER A 3 1.89 6.93 -7.90
C SER A 3 3.00 5.88 -7.93
N GLU A 4 4.05 6.15 -8.67
CA GLU A 4 5.18 5.24 -8.74
C GLU A 4 5.85 5.10 -7.39
N ASP A 5 5.99 6.23 -6.72
CA ASP A 5 6.63 6.26 -5.42
C ASP A 5 5.79 5.49 -4.39
N ALA A 6 4.49 5.71 -4.43
CA ALA A 6 3.60 5.03 -3.51
C ALA A 6 3.58 3.53 -3.74
N THR A 7 3.62 3.13 -5.00
CA THR A 7 3.65 1.73 -5.35
C THR A 7 4.91 1.06 -4.80
N THR A 8 6.04 1.71 -4.98
CA THR A 8 7.29 1.19 -4.49
C THR A 8 7.28 1.03 -2.98
N ARG A 9 6.71 2.01 -2.30
CA ARG A 9 6.61 1.96 -0.84
C ARG A 9 5.70 0.82 -0.39
N TYR A 10 4.62 0.63 -1.10
CA TYR A 10 3.69 -0.44 -0.76
C TYR A 10 4.33 -1.81 -0.93
N LEU A 11 5.03 -1.99 -2.04
CA LEU A 11 5.71 -3.25 -2.29
C LEU A 11 6.76 -3.53 -1.22
N SER A 12 7.48 -2.49 -0.82
CA SER A 12 8.47 -2.61 0.22
C SER A 12 7.82 -3.00 1.55
N PHE A 13 6.67 -2.42 1.81
CA PHE A 13 5.93 -2.72 3.04
C PHE A 13 5.48 -4.17 3.07
N ILE A 14 4.97 -4.66 1.96
CA ILE A 14 4.52 -6.04 1.87
C ILE A 14 5.69 -7.00 2.11
N GLU A 15 6.83 -6.66 1.55
CA GLU A 15 8.01 -7.49 1.66
C GLU A 15 8.49 -7.58 3.10
N LYS A 16 8.44 -6.45 3.79
CA LYS A 16 8.93 -6.40 5.17
C LYS A 16 7.94 -6.98 6.17
N PHE A 17 6.68 -6.76 5.92
CA PHE A 17 5.64 -7.18 6.86
C PHE A 17 4.51 -7.91 6.16
N PRO A 18 4.80 -9.06 5.58
CA PRO A 18 3.77 -9.81 4.84
C PRO A 18 2.58 -10.22 5.71
N ALA A 19 2.83 -10.51 6.96
CA ALA A 19 1.75 -10.91 7.86
C ALA A 19 0.84 -9.74 8.22
N LEU A 20 1.42 -8.56 8.33
CA LEU A 20 0.66 -7.38 8.73
C LEU A 20 -0.29 -6.91 7.66
N VAL A 21 0.06 -7.14 6.41
CA VAL A 21 -0.76 -6.68 5.28
C VAL A 21 -2.18 -7.22 5.40
N ASN A 22 -2.32 -8.42 5.90
CA ASN A 22 -3.65 -9.03 6.03
C ASN A 22 -4.30 -8.77 7.38
N ARG A 23 -3.56 -8.23 8.33
CA ARG A 23 -4.07 -8.07 9.68
C ARG A 23 -4.55 -6.67 9.99
N ILE A 24 -3.94 -5.68 9.37
CA ILE A 24 -4.31 -4.30 9.64
C ILE A 24 -5.25 -3.78 8.55
N PRO A 25 -6.10 -2.83 8.91
CA PRO A 25 -7.05 -2.27 7.93
C PRO A 25 -6.34 -1.53 6.81
N LEU A 26 -6.99 -1.52 5.67
CA LEU A 26 -6.45 -0.86 4.50
C LEU A 26 -6.23 0.63 4.73
N SER A 27 -7.14 1.24 5.48
CA SER A 27 -7.01 2.66 5.79
C SER A 27 -5.74 2.95 6.57
N TYR A 28 -5.34 2.01 7.40
CA TYR A 28 -4.13 2.16 8.20
C TYR A 28 -2.88 2.13 7.31
N VAL A 29 -2.89 1.20 6.38
CA VAL A 29 -1.77 1.07 5.44
C VAL A 29 -1.66 2.32 4.57
N ALA A 30 -2.79 2.82 4.11
CA ALA A 30 -2.82 4.03 3.30
C ALA A 30 -2.24 5.20 4.08
N SER A 31 -2.61 5.30 5.35
CA SER A 31 -2.11 6.37 6.20
C SER A 31 -0.59 6.26 6.39
N TYR A 32 -0.13 5.04 6.55
CA TYR A 32 1.31 4.80 6.71
C TYR A 32 2.06 5.24 5.46
N LEU A 33 1.49 4.96 4.29
CA LEU A 33 2.12 5.31 3.03
C LEU A 33 1.92 6.78 2.66
N GLY A 34 1.02 7.46 3.34
CA GLY A 34 0.75 8.86 3.07
C GLY A 34 -0.12 9.07 1.84
N ILE A 35 -0.99 8.12 1.57
CA ILE A 35 -1.90 8.20 0.42
C ILE A 35 -3.31 7.92 0.88
N THR A 36 -4.27 8.14 -0.02
CA THR A 36 -5.66 7.85 0.29
C THR A 36 -5.94 6.37 0.15
N GLN A 37 -7.02 5.96 0.77
CA GLN A 37 -7.45 4.57 0.68
C GLN A 37 -7.79 4.20 -0.76
N GLN A 38 -8.32 5.15 -1.49
CA GLN A 38 -8.67 4.96 -2.89
C GLN A 38 -7.43 4.71 -3.73
N SER A 39 -6.40 5.49 -3.49
CA SER A 39 -5.14 5.33 -4.21
C SER A 39 -4.53 3.97 -3.92
N LEU A 40 -4.56 3.57 -2.66
CA LEU A 40 -4.01 2.27 -2.29
C LEU A 40 -4.78 1.15 -2.95
N SER A 41 -6.07 1.29 -3.03
CA SER A 41 -6.91 0.28 -3.67
C SER A 41 -6.52 0.09 -5.12
N ARG A 42 -6.23 1.19 -5.79
CA ARG A 42 -5.82 1.15 -7.19
C ARG A 42 -4.46 0.48 -7.34
N ILE A 43 -3.54 0.80 -6.44
CA ILE A 43 -2.22 0.20 -6.47
C ILE A 43 -2.32 -1.30 -6.34
N ARG A 44 -3.14 -1.75 -5.42
CA ARG A 44 -3.31 -3.19 -5.20
C ARG A 44 -3.89 -3.88 -6.43
N LYS A 45 -4.76 -3.20 -7.13
CA LYS A 45 -5.35 -3.76 -8.33
C LYS A 45 -4.32 -3.90 -9.43
N ASN A 46 -3.44 -2.93 -9.54
CA ASN A 46 -2.47 -2.89 -10.62
C ASN A 46 -1.36 -3.93 -10.46
N ILE A 47 -1.02 -4.27 -9.25
CA ILE A 47 0.10 -5.18 -9.01
C ILE A 47 -0.32 -6.63 -8.83
N ARG A 48 -1.61 -6.92 -8.95
CA ARG A 48 -2.07 -8.30 -8.78
C ARG A 48 -1.68 -9.20 -9.91
#